data_3c46d076e709d41a565492a46b66d60f
#
_entry.id   3c46d076e709d41a565492a46b66d60f
#
_cell.length_a   1.000
_cell.length_b   1.000
_cell.length_c   1.000
_cell.angle_alpha   90.00
_cell.angle_beta   90.00
_cell.angle_gamma   90.00
#
_symmetry.space_group_name_H-M   'P 1'
#
loop_
_entity.id
_entity.type
_entity.pdbx_description
1 polymer ?
#
loop_
_entity_poly.entity_id
_entity_poly.type
_entity_poly.pdbx_seq_one_letter_code
_entity_poly.pdbx_strand_id
1 'polypeptide(L)'
;VAPPRPETLERGPLIVCLDTSGSMRGAPENIAKALALQAVRTAHHERRGCLLIAFGGPDEVIERELGCTREGLQSLLALMGQAFDGGTDIQGPIERAIDRVHEARWASADLLVVSDGEFGCTPATLRRLDEARERFGLRVQGVLVGDRETMGLMDVADDIHWVRDWRCHADAPDAAVRGSFSPVHSKSLTALYFPNALSDRAARHRAT
;
A
#
# COMPACT_ATOMS: atom_id res chain seq x y z
N VAL A 1 39.29 12.43 -5.31
CA VAL A 1 37.97 13.06 -5.21
C VAL A 1 37.00 11.91 -4.93
N ALA A 2 36.39 11.85 -3.73
CA ALA A 2 35.38 10.85 -3.40
C ALA A 2 34.12 11.09 -4.24
N PRO A 3 33.46 10.03 -4.76
CA PRO A 3 32.21 10.21 -5.48
C PRO A 3 31.17 10.87 -4.58
N PRO A 4 30.31 11.75 -5.11
CA PRO A 4 29.26 12.36 -4.31
C PRO A 4 28.39 11.25 -3.70
N ARG A 5 28.12 11.34 -2.40
CA ARG A 5 27.17 10.45 -1.75
C ARG A 5 25.83 10.64 -2.46
N PRO A 6 25.13 9.55 -2.80
CA PRO A 6 23.77 9.68 -3.32
C PRO A 6 22.96 10.48 -2.29
N GLU A 7 22.36 11.58 -2.73
CA GLU A 7 21.38 12.31 -1.93
C GLU A 7 20.31 11.31 -1.53
N THR A 8 20.26 10.96 -0.25
CA THR A 8 19.15 10.19 0.31
C THR A 8 17.95 11.12 0.22
N LEU A 9 17.12 10.93 -0.80
CA LEU A 9 15.80 11.54 -0.86
C LEU A 9 15.13 11.25 0.48
N GLU A 10 14.88 12.27 1.28
CA GLU A 10 14.14 12.15 2.52
C GLU A 10 12.76 11.57 2.16
N ARG A 11 12.52 10.34 2.59
CA ARG A 11 11.23 9.69 2.40
C ARG A 11 10.24 10.32 3.37
N GLY A 12 9.10 10.74 2.87
CA GLY A 12 8.01 11.26 3.67
C GLY A 12 7.40 10.21 4.63
N PRO A 13 6.40 10.58 5.43
CA PRO A 13 5.69 9.65 6.29
C PRO A 13 5.01 8.55 5.46
N LEU A 14 4.64 7.44 6.10
CA LEU A 14 4.00 6.30 5.48
C LEU A 14 2.53 6.22 5.91
N ILE A 15 1.63 6.15 4.95
CA ILE A 15 0.21 5.82 5.16
C ILE A 15 -0.04 4.44 4.55
N VAL A 16 -0.59 3.51 5.31
CA VAL A 16 -0.91 2.15 4.83
C VAL A 16 -2.42 1.99 4.84
N CYS A 17 -3.03 1.76 3.68
CA CYS A 17 -4.41 1.33 3.54
C CYS A 17 -4.44 -0.19 3.38
N LEU A 18 -4.99 -0.89 4.36
CA LEU A 18 -5.04 -2.34 4.44
C LEU A 18 -6.47 -2.83 4.24
N ASP A 19 -6.69 -3.52 3.15
CA ASP A 19 -7.97 -4.19 2.86
C ASP A 19 -8.13 -5.42 3.74
N THR A 20 -9.21 -5.44 4.52
CA THR A 20 -9.62 -6.56 5.38
C THR A 20 -11.06 -6.96 5.12
N SER A 21 -11.53 -6.72 3.89
CA SER A 21 -12.87 -7.11 3.40
C SER A 21 -13.05 -8.62 3.32
N GLY A 22 -14.30 -9.05 3.08
CA GLY A 22 -14.65 -10.46 3.00
C GLY A 22 -13.93 -11.24 1.89
N SER A 23 -13.60 -10.59 0.76
CA SER A 23 -12.85 -11.20 -0.36
C SER A 23 -11.39 -11.52 0.00
N MET A 24 -10.82 -10.75 0.92
CA MET A 24 -9.45 -10.94 1.43
C MET A 24 -9.31 -12.09 2.43
N ARG A 25 -10.41 -12.71 2.90
CA ARG A 25 -10.36 -13.72 3.97
C ARG A 25 -9.38 -14.86 3.69
N GLY A 26 -8.70 -15.28 4.76
CA GLY A 26 -7.79 -16.41 4.75
C GLY A 26 -6.35 -16.03 4.40
N ALA A 27 -5.76 -16.70 3.43
CA ALA A 27 -4.36 -16.49 3.08
C ALA A 27 -4.07 -15.10 2.50
N PRO A 28 -4.90 -14.50 1.62
CA PRO A 28 -4.70 -13.12 1.17
C PRO A 28 -4.63 -12.12 2.31
N GLU A 29 -5.51 -12.21 3.28
CA GLU A 29 -5.54 -11.34 4.45
C GLU A 29 -4.26 -11.48 5.29
N ASN A 30 -3.79 -12.70 5.52
CA ASN A 30 -2.56 -12.95 6.25
C ASN A 30 -1.34 -12.35 5.55
N ILE A 31 -1.28 -12.47 4.22
CA ILE A 31 -0.22 -11.87 3.40
C ILE A 31 -0.29 -10.35 3.48
N ALA A 32 -1.48 -9.77 3.31
CA ALA A 32 -1.69 -8.32 3.38
C ALA A 32 -1.28 -7.76 4.76
N LYS A 33 -1.66 -8.44 5.83
CA LYS A 33 -1.27 -8.09 7.20
C LYS A 33 0.25 -8.20 7.41
N ALA A 34 0.89 -9.23 6.87
CA ALA A 34 2.35 -9.38 6.95
C ALA A 34 3.10 -8.27 6.19
N LEU A 35 2.60 -7.89 5.01
CA LEU A 35 3.14 -6.78 4.23
C LEU A 35 2.96 -5.44 4.95
N ALA A 36 1.78 -5.18 5.52
CA ALA A 36 1.52 -3.98 6.31
C ALA A 36 2.45 -3.91 7.54
N LEU A 37 2.61 -5.03 8.26
CA LEU A 37 3.54 -5.12 9.39
C LEU A 37 4.98 -4.81 8.97
N GLN A 38 5.44 -5.36 7.85
CA GLN A 38 6.78 -5.09 7.35
C GLN A 38 6.95 -3.63 6.93
N ALA A 39 5.94 -3.02 6.29
CA ALA A 39 5.95 -1.62 5.90
C ALA A 39 6.04 -0.70 7.14
N VAL A 40 5.24 -0.95 8.16
CA VAL A 40 5.29 -0.24 9.46
C VAL A 40 6.67 -0.39 10.11
N ARG A 41 7.21 -1.60 10.15
CA ARG A 41 8.54 -1.86 10.72
C ARG A 41 9.63 -1.06 9.99
N THR A 42 9.57 -1.04 8.66
CA THR A 42 10.51 -0.27 7.83
C THR A 42 10.38 1.22 8.11
N ALA A 43 9.16 1.78 8.14
CA ALA A 43 8.91 3.17 8.45
C ALA A 43 9.47 3.55 9.84
N HIS A 44 9.27 2.70 10.85
CA HIS A 44 9.82 2.92 12.19
C HIS A 44 11.36 2.88 12.20
N HIS A 45 11.96 1.94 11.48
CA HIS A 45 13.43 1.89 11.36
C HIS A 45 13.99 3.15 10.69
N GLU A 46 13.27 3.68 9.70
CA GLU A 46 13.60 4.93 8.99
C GLU A 46 13.16 6.19 9.77
N ARG A 47 12.57 6.05 10.96
CA ARG A 47 12.04 7.14 11.80
C ARG A 47 10.96 7.98 11.10
N ARG A 48 10.19 7.37 10.25
CA ARG A 48 9.08 8.00 9.53
C ARG A 48 7.80 7.94 10.36
N GLY A 49 6.96 8.98 10.29
CA GLY A 49 5.59 8.89 10.77
C GLY A 49 4.85 7.76 10.07
N CYS A 50 3.98 7.04 10.79
CA CYS A 50 3.23 5.94 10.22
C CYS A 50 1.77 5.98 10.63
N LEU A 51 0.87 5.87 9.63
CA LEU A 51 -0.57 5.78 9.79
C LEU A 51 -1.06 4.49 9.14
N LEU A 52 -1.87 3.73 9.86
CA LEU A 52 -2.54 2.54 9.32
C LEU A 52 -4.05 2.78 9.27
N ILE A 53 -4.63 2.53 8.09
CA ILE A 53 -6.06 2.61 7.80
C ILE A 53 -6.50 1.21 7.37
N ALA A 54 -7.17 0.47 8.26
CA ALA A 54 -7.80 -0.80 7.90
C ALA A 54 -9.23 -0.52 7.42
N PHE A 55 -9.64 -1.17 6.34
CA PHE A 55 -10.95 -0.94 5.74
C PHE A 55 -11.60 -2.22 5.21
N GLY A 56 -12.92 -2.15 5.03
CA GLY A 56 -13.76 -3.16 4.43
C GLY A 56 -14.88 -2.50 3.62
N GLY A 57 -16.14 -2.76 3.97
CA GLY A 57 -17.29 -2.14 3.33
C GLY A 57 -17.47 -0.65 3.66
N PRO A 58 -18.56 -0.04 3.16
CA PRO A 58 -18.92 1.34 3.48
C PRO A 58 -18.97 1.53 5.00
N ASP A 59 -18.37 2.61 5.49
CA ASP A 59 -18.26 2.97 6.92
C ASP A 59 -17.43 2.01 7.78
N GLU A 60 -16.87 0.95 7.23
CA GLU A 60 -15.95 0.03 7.92
C GLU A 60 -14.50 0.50 7.76
N VAL A 61 -14.13 1.55 8.46
CA VAL A 61 -12.77 2.12 8.41
C VAL A 61 -12.25 2.39 9.81
N ILE A 62 -11.08 1.86 10.11
CA ILE A 62 -10.36 2.11 11.36
C ILE A 62 -9.01 2.74 11.03
N GLU A 63 -8.74 3.88 11.63
CA GLU A 63 -7.53 4.66 11.44
C GLU A 63 -6.74 4.78 12.73
N ARG A 64 -5.43 4.52 12.70
CA ARG A 64 -4.53 4.64 13.86
C ARG A 64 -3.15 5.14 13.43
N GLU A 65 -2.68 6.16 14.11
CA GLU A 65 -1.26 6.54 14.07
C GLU A 65 -0.44 5.55 14.90
N LEU A 66 0.63 5.06 14.30
CA LEU A 66 1.48 4.05 14.88
C LEU A 66 2.85 4.65 15.24
N GLY A 67 3.00 5.04 16.50
CA GLY A 67 4.30 5.47 17.04
C GLY A 67 5.20 4.27 17.37
N CYS A 68 6.52 4.52 17.44
CA CYS A 68 7.52 3.56 17.96
C CYS A 68 7.44 3.40 19.47
N THR A 69 6.25 3.22 20.01
CA THR A 69 5.97 3.09 21.44
C THR A 69 5.27 1.77 21.72
N ARG A 70 5.18 1.42 23.00
CA ARG A 70 4.44 0.23 23.44
C ARG A 70 2.96 0.32 23.04
N GLU A 71 2.38 1.50 23.17
CA GLU A 71 0.99 1.80 22.80
C GLU A 71 0.78 1.68 21.27
N GLY A 72 1.76 2.16 20.48
CA GLY A 72 1.75 2.00 19.02
C GLY A 72 1.79 0.53 18.61
N LEU A 73 2.60 -0.30 19.27
CA LEU A 73 2.63 -1.74 19.04
C LEU A 73 1.32 -2.42 19.43
N GLN A 74 0.73 -2.05 20.58
CA GLN A 74 -0.57 -2.59 20.99
C GLN A 74 -1.68 -2.22 20.01
N SER A 75 -1.68 -0.97 19.51
CA SER A 75 -2.62 -0.50 18.48
C SER A 75 -2.45 -1.29 17.18
N LEU A 76 -1.22 -1.55 16.76
CA LEU A 76 -0.93 -2.37 15.57
C LEU A 76 -1.45 -3.80 15.74
N LEU A 77 -1.19 -4.44 16.88
CA LEU A 77 -1.66 -5.81 17.16
C LEU A 77 -3.19 -5.88 17.19
N ALA A 78 -3.86 -4.87 17.77
CA ALA A 78 -5.31 -4.78 17.78
C ALA A 78 -5.87 -4.66 16.35
N LEU A 79 -5.25 -3.84 15.49
CA LEU A 79 -5.65 -3.71 14.08
C LEU A 79 -5.39 -4.98 13.28
N MET A 80 -4.29 -5.70 13.54
CA MET A 80 -4.02 -7.00 12.90
C MET A 80 -5.06 -8.07 13.27
N GLY A 81 -5.74 -7.92 14.40
CA GLY A 81 -6.86 -8.78 14.82
C GLY A 81 -8.21 -8.40 14.19
N GLN A 82 -8.31 -7.26 13.51
CA GLN A 82 -9.55 -6.84 12.86
C GLN A 82 -9.73 -7.57 11.53
N ALA A 83 -10.98 -7.89 11.23
CA ALA A 83 -11.45 -8.33 9.92
C ALA A 83 -12.87 -7.80 9.75
N PHE A 84 -13.16 -7.28 8.58
CA PHE A 84 -14.50 -6.87 8.21
C PHE A 84 -15.16 -7.93 7.33
N ASP A 85 -16.47 -8.06 7.43
CA ASP A 85 -17.25 -9.05 6.68
C ASP A 85 -17.95 -8.44 5.47
N GLY A 86 -17.84 -7.13 5.31
CA GLY A 86 -18.47 -6.35 4.26
C GLY A 86 -17.80 -6.45 2.90
N GLY A 87 -18.26 -5.60 1.98
CA GLY A 87 -17.62 -5.40 0.67
C GLY A 87 -16.31 -4.62 0.78
N THR A 88 -15.84 -4.10 -0.34
CA THR A 88 -14.61 -3.30 -0.41
C THR A 88 -14.94 -1.87 -0.81
N ASP A 89 -14.80 -0.92 0.10
CA ASP A 89 -14.89 0.52 -0.19
C ASP A 89 -13.54 1.20 0.02
N ILE A 90 -12.85 1.45 -1.09
CA ILE A 90 -11.55 2.13 -1.09
C ILE A 90 -11.68 3.66 -1.01
N GLN A 91 -12.84 4.23 -1.33
CA GLN A 91 -13.00 5.69 -1.39
C GLN A 91 -12.76 6.33 -0.03
N GLY A 92 -13.39 5.80 1.02
CA GLY A 92 -13.20 6.30 2.37
C GLY A 92 -11.74 6.34 2.81
N PRO A 93 -10.98 5.25 2.71
CA PRO A 93 -9.55 5.21 2.99
C PRO A 93 -8.71 6.20 2.17
N ILE A 94 -8.95 6.30 0.86
CA ILE A 94 -8.23 7.24 -0.02
C ILE A 94 -8.52 8.69 0.39
N GLU A 95 -9.77 9.04 0.64
CA GLU A 95 -10.14 10.39 1.07
C GLU A 95 -9.53 10.75 2.42
N ARG A 96 -9.50 9.82 3.38
CA ARG A 96 -8.81 10.02 4.65
C ARG A 96 -7.30 10.22 4.47
N ALA A 97 -6.66 9.45 3.60
CA ALA A 97 -5.26 9.63 3.28
C ALA A 97 -5.00 11.01 2.64
N ILE A 98 -5.85 11.45 1.70
CA ILE A 98 -5.78 12.77 1.09
C ILE A 98 -5.94 13.86 2.16
N ASP A 99 -6.92 13.74 3.05
CA ASP A 99 -7.12 14.73 4.12
C ASP A 99 -5.90 14.82 5.05
N ARG A 100 -5.24 13.70 5.34
CA ARG A 100 -4.01 13.67 6.14
C ARG A 100 -2.86 14.40 5.49
N VAL A 101 -2.63 14.27 4.17
CA VAL A 101 -1.50 14.95 3.52
C VAL A 101 -1.63 16.47 3.47
N HIS A 102 -2.79 17.03 3.78
CA HIS A 102 -2.96 18.48 4.01
C HIS A 102 -2.34 18.92 5.34
N GLU A 103 -2.13 18.03 6.29
CA GLU A 103 -1.39 18.34 7.51
C GLU A 103 0.11 18.36 7.20
N ALA A 104 0.84 19.40 7.60
CA ALA A 104 2.27 19.58 7.26
C ALA A 104 3.15 18.35 7.60
N ARG A 105 2.82 17.65 8.70
CA ARG A 105 3.55 16.43 9.13
C ARG A 105 3.34 15.22 8.23
N TRP A 106 2.33 15.24 7.36
CA TRP A 106 2.01 14.18 6.40
C TRP A 106 2.30 14.58 4.96
N ALA A 107 2.85 15.77 4.73
CA ALA A 107 3.27 16.18 3.39
C ALA A 107 4.32 15.22 2.81
N SER A 108 4.30 15.02 1.50
CA SER A 108 5.16 14.08 0.76
C SER A 108 5.05 12.63 1.26
N ALA A 109 3.87 12.24 1.76
CA ALA A 109 3.65 10.88 2.25
C ALA A 109 3.76 9.84 1.11
N ASP A 110 4.20 8.64 1.49
CA ASP A 110 4.02 7.44 0.69
C ASP A 110 2.72 6.75 1.15
N LEU A 111 1.78 6.55 0.23
CA LEU A 111 0.55 5.79 0.45
C LEU A 111 0.74 4.38 -0.11
N LEU A 112 0.64 3.38 0.75
CA LEU A 112 0.66 1.98 0.39
C LEU A 112 -0.76 1.42 0.48
N VAL A 113 -1.31 0.96 -0.64
CA VAL A 113 -2.62 0.29 -0.70
C VAL A 113 -2.41 -1.20 -0.91
N VAL A 114 -2.91 -2.02 0.02
CA VAL A 114 -2.81 -3.48 -0.05
C VAL A 114 -4.21 -4.07 -0.12
N SER A 115 -4.57 -4.68 -1.27
CA SER A 115 -5.92 -5.19 -1.56
C SER A 115 -5.89 -6.25 -2.66
N ASP A 116 -6.97 -6.97 -2.86
CA ASP A 116 -7.21 -7.80 -4.06
C ASP A 116 -7.66 -6.96 -5.27
N GLY A 117 -7.87 -5.66 -5.08
CA GLY A 117 -8.20 -4.71 -6.14
C GLY A 117 -9.63 -4.79 -6.67
N GLU A 118 -10.53 -5.54 -6.03
CA GLU A 118 -11.94 -5.66 -6.41
C GLU A 118 -12.75 -4.43 -5.94
N PHE A 119 -12.38 -3.24 -6.42
CA PHE A 119 -13.04 -1.98 -6.09
C PHE A 119 -13.02 -0.99 -7.26
N GLY A 120 -13.78 0.09 -7.13
CA GLY A 120 -13.73 1.24 -8.03
C GLY A 120 -13.63 2.54 -7.25
N CYS A 121 -13.11 3.58 -7.89
CA CYS A 121 -13.07 4.94 -7.36
C CYS A 121 -13.93 5.89 -8.18
N THR A 122 -14.58 6.85 -7.53
CA THR A 122 -15.31 7.89 -8.26
C THR A 122 -14.36 8.86 -8.95
N PRO A 123 -14.76 9.46 -10.09
CA PRO A 123 -13.95 10.49 -10.75
C PRO A 123 -13.64 11.70 -9.85
N ALA A 124 -14.49 11.96 -8.85
CA ALA A 124 -14.25 13.03 -7.89
C ALA A 124 -13.07 12.69 -6.96
N THR A 125 -13.05 11.48 -6.41
CA THR A 125 -11.96 11.00 -5.56
C THR A 125 -10.65 10.92 -6.33
N LEU A 126 -10.68 10.45 -7.59
CA LEU A 126 -9.48 10.39 -8.44
C LEU A 126 -8.89 11.79 -8.71
N ARG A 127 -9.72 12.79 -8.99
CA ARG A 127 -9.25 14.19 -9.14
C ARG A 127 -8.61 14.71 -7.86
N ARG A 128 -9.21 14.48 -6.69
CA ARG A 128 -8.62 14.87 -5.40
C ARG A 128 -7.28 14.17 -5.16
N LEU A 129 -7.17 12.91 -5.56
CA LEU A 129 -5.92 12.14 -5.46
C LEU A 129 -4.83 12.74 -6.35
N ASP A 130 -5.17 13.13 -7.59
CA ASP A 130 -4.23 13.78 -8.52
C ASP A 130 -3.80 15.16 -8.00
N GLU A 131 -4.73 15.95 -7.45
CA GLU A 131 -4.38 17.22 -6.77
C GLU A 131 -3.43 17.00 -5.58
N ALA A 132 -3.64 15.93 -4.80
CA ALA A 132 -2.77 15.61 -3.67
C ALA A 132 -1.36 15.21 -4.14
N ARG A 133 -1.25 14.48 -5.26
CA ARG A 133 0.04 14.16 -5.89
C ARG A 133 0.80 15.43 -6.31
N GLU A 134 0.10 16.33 -7.01
CA GLU A 134 0.71 17.53 -7.57
C GLU A 134 1.11 18.55 -6.48
N ARG A 135 0.23 18.75 -5.50
CA ARG A 135 0.41 19.83 -4.50
C ARG A 135 1.21 19.40 -3.29
N PHE A 136 1.10 18.16 -2.86
CA PHE A 136 1.69 17.66 -1.61
C PHE A 136 2.72 16.55 -1.82
N GLY A 137 2.98 16.16 -3.07
CA GLY A 137 3.97 15.13 -3.37
C GLY A 137 3.56 13.72 -2.92
N LEU A 138 2.25 13.45 -2.76
CA LEU A 138 1.74 12.13 -2.41
C LEU A 138 2.15 11.11 -3.48
N ARG A 139 2.71 9.97 -3.06
CA ARG A 139 3.02 8.84 -3.94
C ARG A 139 2.21 7.64 -3.53
N VAL A 140 1.60 6.96 -4.48
CA VAL A 140 0.72 5.81 -4.22
C VAL A 140 1.33 4.54 -4.77
N GLN A 141 1.60 3.59 -3.88
CA GLN A 141 2.06 2.25 -4.22
C GLN A 141 0.92 1.25 -3.99
N GLY A 142 0.60 0.44 -4.99
CA GLY A 142 -0.37 -0.64 -4.89
C GLY A 142 0.30 -1.98 -4.67
N VAL A 143 -0.26 -2.81 -3.79
CA VAL A 143 0.07 -4.23 -3.70
C VAL A 143 -1.20 -5.03 -3.96
N LEU A 144 -1.24 -5.69 -5.11
CA LEU A 144 -2.32 -6.59 -5.49
C LEU A 144 -2.05 -7.97 -4.93
N VAL A 145 -2.94 -8.45 -4.04
CA VAL A 145 -2.84 -9.77 -3.41
C VAL A 145 -3.93 -10.67 -3.95
N GLY A 146 -3.58 -11.66 -4.75
CA GLY A 146 -4.55 -12.60 -5.30
C GLY A 146 -4.12 -13.22 -6.61
N ASP A 147 -4.95 -14.15 -7.11
CA ASP A 147 -4.68 -14.90 -8.34
C ASP A 147 -5.29 -14.24 -9.59
N ARG A 148 -6.07 -13.17 -9.42
CA ARG A 148 -6.78 -12.48 -10.50
C ARG A 148 -6.18 -11.11 -10.74
N GLU A 149 -6.11 -10.72 -11.99
CA GLU A 149 -5.84 -9.35 -12.39
C GLU A 149 -7.09 -8.52 -12.20
N THR A 150 -7.01 -7.50 -11.36
CA THR A 150 -8.10 -6.55 -11.13
C THR A 150 -7.65 -5.14 -11.48
N MET A 151 -8.57 -4.32 -11.97
CA MET A 151 -8.26 -3.00 -12.49
C MET A 151 -8.29 -1.90 -11.43
N GLY A 152 -8.90 -2.14 -10.26
CA GLY A 152 -9.14 -1.10 -9.27
C GLY A 152 -7.88 -0.38 -8.80
N LEU A 153 -6.79 -1.11 -8.55
CA LEU A 153 -5.52 -0.49 -8.17
C LEU A 153 -4.88 0.35 -9.27
N MET A 154 -5.18 0.06 -10.56
CA MET A 154 -4.59 0.82 -11.67
C MET A 154 -5.11 2.24 -11.76
N ASP A 155 -6.30 2.50 -11.25
CA ASP A 155 -6.87 3.85 -11.21
C ASP A 155 -6.22 4.72 -10.13
N VAL A 156 -5.77 4.11 -9.03
CA VAL A 156 -5.30 4.84 -7.84
C VAL A 156 -3.80 4.78 -7.62
N ALA A 157 -3.08 3.76 -8.08
CA ALA A 157 -1.67 3.56 -7.80
C ALA A 157 -0.75 4.09 -8.90
N ASP A 158 0.41 4.63 -8.50
CA ASP A 158 1.46 5.06 -9.42
C ASP A 158 2.28 3.86 -9.91
N ASP A 159 2.42 2.85 -9.05
CA ASP A 159 3.04 1.55 -9.36
C ASP A 159 2.34 0.43 -8.59
N ILE A 160 2.33 -0.78 -9.14
CA ILE A 160 1.63 -1.92 -8.55
C ILE A 160 2.57 -3.13 -8.50
N HIS A 161 2.68 -3.69 -7.31
CA HIS A 161 3.36 -4.96 -7.06
C HIS A 161 2.32 -6.08 -6.93
N TRP A 162 2.44 -7.11 -7.73
CA TRP A 162 1.50 -8.23 -7.70
C TRP A 162 2.07 -9.42 -6.92
N VAL A 163 1.36 -9.79 -5.85
CA VAL A 163 1.61 -10.99 -5.05
C VAL A 163 0.65 -12.07 -5.50
N ARG A 164 1.15 -13.04 -6.26
CA ARG A 164 0.39 -14.17 -6.78
C ARG A 164 1.08 -15.48 -6.42
N ASP A 165 0.41 -16.58 -6.73
CA ASP A 165 0.94 -17.95 -6.54
C ASP A 165 1.28 -18.32 -5.09
N TRP A 166 0.71 -17.60 -4.11
CA TRP A 166 0.90 -17.88 -2.68
C TRP A 166 0.33 -19.25 -2.26
N ARG A 167 -0.62 -19.81 -3.02
CA ARG A 167 -1.20 -21.14 -2.76
C ARG A 167 -0.23 -22.27 -3.06
N CYS A 168 0.69 -22.08 -4.00
CA CYS A 168 1.68 -23.10 -4.36
C CYS A 168 2.62 -23.46 -3.21
N HIS A 169 2.64 -22.67 -2.14
CA HIS A 169 3.51 -22.87 -0.98
C HIS A 169 2.78 -23.42 0.25
N ALA A 170 1.44 -23.35 0.29
CA ALA A 170 0.65 -23.84 1.41
C ALA A 170 0.42 -25.35 1.38
N ASP A 171 0.47 -25.97 0.19
CA ASP A 171 0.12 -27.38 -0.04
C ASP A 171 1.32 -28.30 -0.33
N ALA A 172 2.56 -27.82 -0.20
CA ALA A 172 3.75 -28.66 -0.39
C ALA A 172 4.12 -29.35 0.92
N PRO A 173 3.75 -30.63 1.14
CA PRO A 173 4.28 -31.40 2.25
C PRO A 173 5.77 -31.65 1.98
N ASP A 174 6.62 -31.12 2.85
CA ASP A 174 8.03 -31.50 3.01
C ASP A 174 8.96 -31.53 1.79
N ALA A 175 8.72 -30.78 0.74
CA ALA A 175 9.78 -30.49 -0.20
C ALA A 175 10.78 -29.55 0.48
N ALA A 176 11.91 -30.11 0.90
CA ALA A 176 13.05 -29.35 1.41
C ALA A 176 13.37 -28.21 0.44
N VAL A 177 12.78 -27.04 0.67
CA VAL A 177 12.99 -25.85 -0.12
C VAL A 177 14.38 -25.31 0.21
N ARG A 178 15.37 -25.89 -0.40
CA ARG A 178 16.70 -25.30 -0.55
C ARG A 178 16.64 -24.33 -1.74
N GLY A 179 16.03 -23.21 -1.51
CA GLY A 179 16.00 -22.11 -2.46
C GLY A 179 15.24 -20.97 -1.83
N SER A 180 15.82 -19.79 -1.81
CA SER A 180 15.16 -18.57 -1.37
C SER A 180 13.97 -18.31 -2.29
N PHE A 181 12.82 -18.90 -2.00
CA PHE A 181 11.55 -18.52 -2.62
C PHE A 181 10.98 -17.34 -1.86
N SER A 182 11.12 -16.16 -2.42
CA SER A 182 10.24 -15.07 -2.09
C SER A 182 8.89 -15.36 -2.74
N PRO A 183 7.77 -15.48 -1.99
CA PRO A 183 6.43 -15.62 -2.57
C PRO A 183 5.99 -14.37 -3.33
N VAL A 184 6.83 -13.34 -3.33
CA VAL A 184 6.56 -12.05 -3.96
C VAL A 184 7.19 -12.04 -5.34
N HIS A 185 6.38 -12.29 -6.37
CA HIS A 185 6.71 -11.85 -7.72
C HIS A 185 6.35 -10.36 -7.84
N SER A 186 7.31 -9.49 -7.61
CA SER A 186 7.13 -8.08 -7.93
C SER A 186 7.21 -7.92 -9.45
N LYS A 187 6.07 -7.94 -10.11
CA LYS A 187 5.93 -7.39 -11.46
C LYS A 187 5.08 -6.15 -11.31
N SER A 188 5.62 -5.01 -11.66
CA SER A 188 4.80 -3.82 -11.84
C SER A 188 3.78 -4.12 -12.94
N LEU A 189 2.49 -4.20 -12.60
CA LEU A 189 1.42 -4.35 -13.57
C LEU A 189 1.41 -3.16 -14.52
N THR A 190 1.64 -1.96 -14.00
CA THR A 190 1.71 -0.74 -14.79
C THR A 190 2.83 -0.82 -15.84
N ALA A 191 4.02 -1.31 -15.47
CA ALA A 191 5.12 -1.49 -16.42
C ALA A 191 4.83 -2.59 -17.44
N LEU A 192 4.06 -3.61 -17.08
CA LEU A 192 3.72 -4.73 -17.97
C LEU A 192 2.66 -4.33 -19.02
N TYR A 193 1.59 -3.63 -18.60
CA TYR A 193 0.45 -3.31 -19.46
C TYR A 193 0.50 -1.89 -20.04
N PHE A 194 1.22 -0.98 -19.39
CA PHE A 194 1.35 0.43 -19.81
C PHE A 194 2.82 0.89 -19.72
N PRO A 195 3.72 0.29 -20.52
CA PRO A 195 5.16 0.59 -20.43
C PRO A 195 5.50 2.06 -20.67
N ASN A 196 4.64 2.79 -21.42
CA ASN A 196 4.84 4.21 -21.73
C ASN A 196 4.25 5.15 -20.66
N ALA A 197 3.29 4.70 -19.86
CA ALA A 197 2.64 5.54 -18.84
C ALA A 197 3.57 5.89 -17.66
N LEU A 198 4.45 4.98 -17.29
CA LEU A 198 5.46 5.21 -16.24
C LEU A 198 6.52 6.21 -16.70
N SER A 199 6.96 6.14 -17.97
CA SER A 199 7.94 7.08 -18.51
C SER A 199 7.38 8.50 -18.58
N ASP A 200 6.12 8.67 -18.94
CA ASP A 200 5.48 9.98 -19.05
C ASP A 200 5.17 10.62 -17.69
N ARG A 201 4.81 9.81 -16.67
CA ARG A 201 4.61 10.32 -15.31
C ARG A 201 5.94 10.65 -14.63
N ALA A 202 6.93 9.78 -14.74
CA ALA A 202 8.29 10.04 -14.23
C ALA A 202 8.97 11.22 -14.91
N ALA A 203 8.68 11.48 -16.19
CA ALA A 203 9.20 12.65 -16.92
C ALA A 203 8.55 13.95 -16.43
N ARG A 204 7.24 13.95 -16.13
CA ARG A 204 6.53 15.11 -15.60
C ARG A 204 7.01 15.51 -14.19
N HIS A 205 7.33 14.53 -13.32
CA HIS A 205 7.88 14.82 -11.99
C HIS A 205 9.36 15.25 -11.99
N ARG A 206 10.10 15.09 -13.10
CA ARG A 206 11.48 15.59 -13.23
C ARG A 206 11.57 16.97 -13.91
N ALA A 207 10.45 17.48 -14.41
CA ALA A 207 10.39 18.75 -15.13
C ALA A 207 9.81 19.92 -14.29
N THR A 208 9.47 19.65 -13.02
CA THR A 208 9.14 20.63 -11.98
C THR A 208 10.18 20.61 -10.89
#